data_6ea7c5a395dd193e56a5befc9218b5c7
#
_entry.id   6ea7c5a395dd193e56a5befc9218b5c7
#
_cell.length_a   1.000
_cell.length_b   1.000
_cell.length_c   1.000
_cell.angle_alpha   90.00
_cell.angle_beta   90.00
_cell.angle_gamma   90.00
#
_symmetry.space_group_name_H-M   'P 1'
#
loop_
_entity.id
_entity.type
_entity.pdbx_description
1 polymer ?
#
loop_
_entity_poly.entity_id
_entity_poly.type
_entity_poly.pdbx_seq_one_letter_code
_entity_poly.pdbx_strand_id
1 'polypeptide(L)'
;NDFYRYIDYLGVYRDGQCLAGMTEALTDQLKYGSYNYMAKCQIPSEIAYGGSVLTVNYVSTYLGNWGTMYEYVRRVNEGINKLKKYASFGQADEERLEAEMRFFRGYLYTDLLKRYKEVIIYDENLDNIKKDMPVSSEADGWNFVYNDLKYAGEHLPVDKTPNGRLTSGAAYAMLSRAMLYAERWDDARIAAEKVM
;
A
#
# COMPACT_ATOMS: atom_id res chain seq x y z
N ASN A 1 -3.94 -12.74 -10.33
CA ASN A 1 -3.49 -11.59 -11.16
C ASN A 1 -4.20 -10.28 -10.82
N ASP A 2 -5.38 -10.32 -10.24
CA ASP A 2 -6.20 -9.13 -9.99
C ASP A 2 -5.57 -8.17 -8.97
N PHE A 3 -4.85 -8.67 -8.00
CA PHE A 3 -4.18 -7.85 -6.97
C PHE A 3 -3.09 -6.94 -7.52
N TYR A 4 -2.45 -7.29 -8.64
CA TYR A 4 -1.44 -6.44 -9.29
C TYR A 4 -2.01 -5.09 -9.76
N ARG A 5 -3.33 -5.00 -9.98
CA ARG A 5 -4.01 -3.74 -10.30
C ARG A 5 -3.99 -2.74 -9.14
N TYR A 6 -3.73 -3.19 -7.91
CA TYR A 6 -3.60 -2.27 -6.77
C TYR A 6 -2.34 -1.40 -6.87
N ILE A 7 -1.30 -1.89 -7.54
CA ILE A 7 -0.11 -1.09 -7.84
C ILE A 7 -0.47 0.07 -8.78
N ASP A 8 -1.29 -0.19 -9.79
CA ASP A 8 -1.78 0.87 -10.69
C ASP A 8 -2.68 1.86 -9.96
N TYR A 9 -3.53 1.37 -9.05
CA TYR A 9 -4.42 2.22 -8.27
C TYR A 9 -3.69 3.18 -7.33
N LEU A 10 -2.63 2.70 -6.67
CA LEU A 10 -1.79 3.50 -5.77
C LEU A 10 -0.53 4.03 -6.46
N GLY A 11 -0.34 3.68 -7.71
CA GLY A 11 0.85 4.00 -8.50
C GLY A 11 0.89 5.45 -8.97
N VAL A 12 1.96 5.73 -9.68
CA VAL A 12 2.28 7.05 -10.23
C VAL A 12 1.28 7.50 -11.30
N TYR A 13 0.65 6.56 -11.98
CA TYR A 13 -0.30 6.83 -13.06
C TYR A 13 -1.66 6.21 -12.74
N ARG A 14 -2.70 7.03 -12.78
CA ARG A 14 -4.08 6.61 -12.69
C ARG A 14 -4.89 7.33 -13.76
N ASP A 15 -5.66 6.58 -14.56
CA ASP A 15 -6.52 7.12 -15.60
C ASP A 15 -5.78 8.07 -16.57
N GLY A 16 -4.53 7.75 -16.91
CA GLY A 16 -3.70 8.57 -17.76
C GLY A 16 -3.10 9.82 -17.09
N GLN A 17 -3.25 9.94 -15.78
CA GLN A 17 -2.74 11.08 -14.99
C GLN A 17 -1.56 10.65 -14.12
N CYS A 18 -0.55 11.51 -14.03
CA CYS A 18 0.62 11.28 -13.17
C CYS A 18 0.31 11.69 -11.74
N LEU A 19 -0.05 10.74 -10.88
CA LEU A 19 -0.34 11.01 -9.47
C LEU A 19 0.87 11.52 -8.69
N ALA A 20 2.09 11.07 -9.03
CA ALA A 20 3.31 11.58 -8.39
C ALA A 20 3.51 13.07 -8.70
N GLY A 21 3.30 13.47 -9.94
CA GLY A 21 3.33 14.89 -10.30
C GLY A 21 2.24 15.70 -9.58
N MET A 22 1.11 15.08 -9.26
CA MET A 22 0.03 15.75 -8.52
C MET A 22 0.37 15.94 -7.05
N THR A 23 1.00 14.97 -6.40
CA THR A 23 1.44 15.11 -4.99
C THR A 23 2.56 16.12 -4.84
N GLU A 24 3.53 16.12 -5.75
CA GLU A 24 4.60 17.12 -5.77
C GLU A 24 4.09 18.54 -6.05
N ALA A 25 3.02 18.69 -6.84
CA ALA A 25 2.38 19.98 -7.07
C ALA A 25 1.63 20.54 -5.82
N LEU A 26 1.46 19.73 -4.78
CA LEU A 26 0.99 20.22 -3.47
C LEU A 26 2.13 20.82 -2.62
N THR A 27 3.35 20.80 -3.13
CA THR A 27 4.56 21.35 -2.50
C THR A 27 5.05 22.56 -3.29
N ASP A 28 6.10 23.19 -2.83
CA ASP A 28 6.80 24.27 -3.52
C ASP A 28 7.79 23.78 -4.58
N GLN A 29 7.94 22.46 -4.73
CA GLN A 29 8.95 21.83 -5.58
C GLN A 29 8.52 21.68 -7.04
N LEU A 30 7.21 21.57 -7.32
CA LEU A 30 6.71 21.38 -8.67
C LEU A 30 5.52 22.32 -8.98
N LYS A 31 5.56 22.91 -10.18
CA LYS A 31 4.43 23.63 -10.74
C LYS A 31 3.95 22.97 -12.03
N TYR A 32 2.63 22.70 -12.11
CA TYR A 32 2.03 22.21 -13.35
C TYR A 32 2.09 23.25 -14.47
N GLY A 33 2.49 22.84 -15.65
CA GLY A 33 2.59 23.71 -16.84
C GLY A 33 1.30 23.87 -17.63
N SER A 34 0.24 23.13 -17.33
CA SER A 34 -1.02 23.20 -18.06
C SER A 34 -2.16 23.74 -17.21
N TYR A 35 -3.07 24.47 -17.85
CA TYR A 35 -4.30 24.93 -17.22
C TYR A 35 -5.29 23.76 -17.10
N ASN A 36 -5.09 22.96 -16.08
CA ASN A 36 -6.05 21.94 -15.65
C ASN A 36 -6.65 22.40 -14.32
N TYR A 37 -7.90 22.07 -14.02
CA TYR A 37 -8.47 22.39 -12.71
C TYR A 37 -7.66 21.75 -11.57
N MET A 38 -6.95 20.69 -11.84
CA MET A 38 -5.95 20.06 -10.98
C MET A 38 -4.74 20.97 -10.72
N ALA A 39 -4.45 21.89 -11.62
CA ALA A 39 -3.41 22.90 -11.47
C ALA A 39 -3.69 23.90 -10.36
N LYS A 40 -4.89 23.93 -9.83
CA LYS A 40 -5.27 24.76 -8.68
C LYS A 40 -4.64 24.31 -7.35
N CYS A 41 -4.05 23.14 -7.31
CA CYS A 41 -3.28 22.65 -6.14
C CYS A 41 -1.84 23.16 -6.12
N GLN A 42 -1.44 24.04 -7.01
CA GLN A 42 -0.04 24.37 -7.26
C GLN A 42 0.60 25.33 -6.28
N ILE A 43 -0.16 25.93 -5.40
CA ILE A 43 0.37 26.95 -4.49
C ILE A 43 -0.01 26.56 -3.06
N PRO A 44 0.99 26.38 -2.17
CA PRO A 44 0.73 26.11 -0.75
C PRO A 44 -0.24 27.11 -0.11
N SER A 45 -0.24 28.36 -0.57
CA SER A 45 -1.18 29.38 -0.13
C SER A 45 -2.62 29.10 -0.51
N GLU A 46 -2.89 28.52 -1.67
CA GLU A 46 -4.26 28.14 -2.06
C GLU A 46 -4.78 26.96 -1.22
N ILE A 47 -3.88 26.08 -0.80
CA ILE A 47 -4.18 25.00 0.14
C ILE A 47 -4.48 25.58 1.53
N ALA A 48 -3.65 26.50 2.00
CA ALA A 48 -3.77 27.12 3.32
C ALA A 48 -5.03 28.00 3.46
N TYR A 49 -5.46 28.63 2.40
CA TYR A 49 -6.66 29.51 2.39
C TYR A 49 -7.96 28.76 2.11
N GLY A 50 -7.97 27.43 2.16
CA GLY A 50 -9.19 26.66 1.96
C GLY A 50 -9.75 26.76 0.54
N GLY A 51 -8.89 27.03 -0.42
CA GLY A 51 -9.25 26.92 -1.82
C GLY A 51 -9.94 25.57 -2.07
N SER A 52 -11.02 25.60 -2.83
CA SER A 52 -11.96 24.47 -3.05
C SER A 52 -11.34 23.18 -3.59
N VAL A 53 -10.03 23.11 -3.66
CA VAL A 53 -9.29 22.05 -4.37
C VAL A 53 -8.94 20.89 -3.49
N LEU A 54 -8.64 21.08 -2.22
CA LEU A 54 -8.46 19.99 -1.24
C LEU A 54 -9.79 19.65 -0.55
N THR A 55 -10.81 19.41 -1.34
CA THR A 55 -12.06 18.86 -0.82
C THR A 55 -11.88 17.39 -0.47
N VAL A 56 -12.73 16.88 0.42
CA VAL A 56 -12.78 15.42 0.73
C VAL A 56 -12.89 14.57 -0.55
N ASN A 57 -13.64 15.06 -1.54
CA ASN A 57 -13.76 14.39 -2.84
C ASN A 57 -12.44 14.35 -3.61
N TYR A 58 -11.67 15.43 -3.59
CA TYR A 58 -10.36 15.45 -4.25
C TYR A 58 -9.41 14.46 -3.59
N VAL A 59 -9.29 14.50 -2.27
CA VAL A 59 -8.43 13.59 -1.51
C VAL A 59 -8.84 12.14 -1.75
N SER A 60 -10.13 11.82 -1.70
CA SER A 60 -10.62 10.47 -1.93
C SER A 60 -10.42 10.00 -3.38
N THR A 61 -10.52 10.88 -4.36
CA THR A 61 -10.38 10.52 -5.76
C THR A 61 -8.93 10.31 -6.17
N TYR A 62 -8.02 11.16 -5.73
CA TYR A 62 -6.65 11.20 -6.23
C TYR A 62 -5.58 10.74 -5.24
N LEU A 63 -5.81 10.88 -3.95
CA LEU A 63 -4.83 10.52 -2.93
C LEU A 63 -5.13 9.19 -2.21
N GLY A 64 -6.14 8.48 -2.68
CA GLY A 64 -6.61 7.23 -2.10
C GLY A 64 -7.82 7.43 -1.19
N ASN A 65 -8.67 6.45 -1.21
CA ASN A 65 -9.96 6.45 -0.55
C ASN A 65 -9.95 5.39 0.54
N TRP A 66 -10.28 5.76 1.77
CA TRP A 66 -10.39 4.85 2.91
C TRP A 66 -11.24 3.63 2.57
N GLY A 67 -12.47 3.84 2.06
CA GLY A 67 -13.39 2.75 1.74
C GLY A 67 -12.83 1.80 0.67
N THR A 68 -12.31 2.33 -0.43
CA THR A 68 -11.74 1.52 -1.52
C THR A 68 -10.51 0.73 -1.07
N MET A 69 -9.66 1.34 -0.22
CA MET A 69 -8.49 0.66 0.33
C MET A 69 -8.90 -0.55 1.17
N TYR A 70 -9.91 -0.39 2.03
CA TYR A 70 -10.43 -1.50 2.83
C TYR A 70 -11.18 -2.56 2.00
N GLU A 71 -11.82 -2.16 0.92
CA GLU A 71 -12.37 -3.12 -0.04
C GLU A 71 -11.29 -4.02 -0.65
N TYR A 72 -10.13 -3.43 -0.99
CA TYR A 72 -8.97 -4.20 -1.48
C TYR A 72 -8.35 -5.07 -0.38
N VAL A 73 -8.18 -4.55 0.83
CA VAL A 73 -7.72 -5.34 1.99
C VAL A 73 -8.63 -6.55 2.20
N ARG A 74 -9.95 -6.34 2.18
CA ARG A 74 -10.92 -7.43 2.31
C ARG A 74 -10.72 -8.51 1.24
N ARG A 75 -10.56 -8.13 -0.02
CA ARG A 75 -10.33 -9.08 -1.12
C ARG A 75 -9.05 -9.88 -0.93
N VAL A 76 -7.99 -9.24 -0.45
CA VAL A 76 -6.73 -9.93 -0.13
C VAL A 76 -6.93 -10.93 1.01
N ASN A 77 -7.58 -10.53 2.10
CA ASN A 77 -7.86 -11.40 3.24
C ASN A 77 -8.74 -12.60 2.86
N GLU A 78 -9.79 -12.37 2.05
CA GLU A 78 -10.60 -13.46 1.48
C GLU A 78 -9.76 -14.41 0.62
N GLY A 79 -8.80 -13.87 -0.14
CA GLY A 79 -7.86 -14.65 -0.93
C GLY A 79 -6.99 -15.57 -0.07
N ILE A 80 -6.36 -15.02 0.98
CA ILE A 80 -5.51 -15.78 1.91
C ILE A 80 -6.35 -16.84 2.64
N ASN A 81 -7.53 -16.48 3.14
CA ASN A 81 -8.43 -17.41 3.82
C ASN A 81 -8.84 -18.58 2.91
N LYS A 82 -9.23 -18.28 1.66
CA LYS A 82 -9.61 -19.31 0.69
C LYS A 82 -8.42 -20.16 0.25
N LEU A 83 -7.23 -19.59 0.11
CA LEU A 83 -6.03 -20.34 -0.17
C LEU A 83 -5.80 -21.39 0.91
N LYS A 84 -5.76 -20.98 2.19
CA LYS A 84 -5.57 -21.89 3.33
C LYS A 84 -6.63 -22.99 3.44
N LYS A 85 -7.86 -22.69 3.02
CA LYS A 85 -8.99 -23.60 3.19
C LYS A 85 -9.18 -24.58 2.03
N TYR A 86 -8.88 -24.17 0.82
CA TYR A 86 -9.28 -24.89 -0.39
C TYR A 86 -8.13 -25.22 -1.34
N ALA A 87 -6.92 -24.70 -1.09
CA ALA A 87 -5.80 -25.00 -1.97
C ALA A 87 -5.43 -26.49 -1.88
N SER A 88 -5.08 -27.03 -3.03
CA SER A 88 -4.56 -28.39 -3.20
C SER A 88 -3.31 -28.37 -4.07
N PHE A 89 -2.57 -27.28 -4.00
CA PHE A 89 -1.28 -27.12 -4.68
C PHE A 89 -0.15 -27.76 -3.86
N GLY A 90 1.05 -27.76 -4.38
CA GLY A 90 2.21 -28.07 -3.56
C GLY A 90 2.51 -26.91 -2.58
N GLN A 91 3.05 -27.27 -1.40
CA GLN A 91 3.32 -26.33 -0.32
C GLN A 91 4.08 -25.08 -0.78
N ALA A 92 5.09 -25.23 -1.63
CA ALA A 92 5.87 -24.11 -2.16
C ALA A 92 5.04 -23.12 -2.99
N ASP A 93 4.06 -23.61 -3.74
CA ASP A 93 3.16 -22.75 -4.53
C ASP A 93 2.14 -22.05 -3.63
N GLU A 94 1.67 -22.71 -2.58
CA GLU A 94 0.76 -22.10 -1.59
C GLU A 94 1.45 -20.99 -0.82
N GLU A 95 2.67 -21.24 -0.32
CA GLU A 95 3.50 -20.24 0.37
C GLU A 95 3.81 -19.04 -0.52
N ARG A 96 4.17 -19.28 -1.77
CA ARG A 96 4.42 -18.21 -2.75
C ARG A 96 3.16 -17.38 -3.02
N LEU A 97 2.00 -18.00 -3.19
CA LEU A 97 0.74 -17.29 -3.41
C LEU A 97 0.29 -16.51 -2.18
N GLU A 98 0.48 -17.07 -0.97
CA GLU A 98 0.24 -16.32 0.27
C GLU A 98 1.19 -15.14 0.38
N ALA A 99 2.47 -15.32 0.04
CA ALA A 99 3.46 -14.26 0.07
C ALA A 99 3.11 -13.10 -0.88
N GLU A 100 2.64 -13.38 -2.09
CA GLU A 100 2.13 -12.33 -2.99
C GLU A 100 0.95 -11.57 -2.38
N MET A 101 -0.02 -12.28 -1.80
CA MET A 101 -1.19 -11.66 -1.17
C MET A 101 -0.80 -10.83 0.04
N ARG A 102 0.09 -11.32 0.90
CA ARG A 102 0.63 -10.55 2.04
C ARG A 102 1.40 -9.33 1.60
N PHE A 103 2.18 -9.41 0.52
CA PHE A 103 2.81 -8.22 -0.05
C PHE A 103 1.78 -7.14 -0.39
N PHE A 104 0.70 -7.49 -1.10
CA PHE A 104 -0.33 -6.51 -1.44
C PHE A 104 -1.05 -5.96 -0.22
N ARG A 105 -1.29 -6.77 0.80
CA ARG A 105 -1.87 -6.29 2.06
C ARG A 105 -0.95 -5.31 2.77
N GLY A 106 0.32 -5.63 2.92
CA GLY A 106 1.33 -4.75 3.49
C GLY A 106 1.49 -3.44 2.68
N TYR A 107 1.42 -3.52 1.35
CA TYR A 107 1.44 -2.36 0.46
C TYR A 107 0.24 -1.43 0.70
N LEU A 108 -0.98 -1.97 0.78
CA LEU A 108 -2.21 -1.22 1.05
C LEU A 108 -2.17 -0.57 2.44
N TYR A 109 -1.78 -1.33 3.47
CA TYR A 109 -1.67 -0.80 4.83
C TYR A 109 -0.56 0.24 4.99
N THR A 110 0.54 0.12 4.25
CA THR A 110 1.57 1.18 4.22
C THR A 110 0.98 2.51 3.74
N ASP A 111 0.16 2.47 2.71
CA ASP A 111 -0.46 3.69 2.19
C ASP A 111 -1.54 4.25 3.12
N LEU A 112 -2.32 3.39 3.78
CA LEU A 112 -3.28 3.78 4.81
C LEU A 112 -2.58 4.46 6.01
N LEU A 113 -1.53 3.85 6.55
CA LEU A 113 -0.80 4.36 7.72
C LEU A 113 -0.11 5.70 7.44
N LYS A 114 0.48 5.87 6.26
CA LYS A 114 1.06 7.14 5.82
C LYS A 114 0.07 8.29 5.83
N ARG A 115 -1.21 8.02 5.61
CA ARG A 115 -2.27 9.05 5.48
C ARG A 115 -3.06 9.25 6.76
N TYR A 116 -3.33 8.17 7.47
CA TYR A 116 -4.30 8.17 8.57
C TYR A 116 -3.66 7.88 9.93
N LYS A 117 -2.41 7.42 9.98
CA LYS A 117 -1.67 6.99 11.17
C LYS A 117 -2.31 5.82 11.90
N GLU A 118 -3.54 5.97 12.36
CA GLU A 118 -4.31 4.94 13.03
C GLU A 118 -5.27 4.28 12.03
N VAL A 119 -5.30 2.96 12.01
CA VAL A 119 -6.05 2.17 11.03
C VAL A 119 -6.78 1.02 11.70
N ILE A 120 -7.82 0.51 11.06
CA ILE A 120 -8.47 -0.72 11.51
C ILE A 120 -7.71 -1.90 10.89
N ILE A 121 -7.14 -2.78 11.70
CA ILE A 121 -6.45 -3.96 11.20
C ILE A 121 -7.46 -5.09 10.98
N TYR A 122 -7.58 -5.53 9.75
CA TYR A 122 -8.29 -6.74 9.35
C TYR A 122 -7.30 -7.77 8.83
N ASP A 123 -7.29 -8.92 9.44
CA ASP A 123 -6.50 -10.08 9.01
C ASP A 123 -7.33 -11.08 8.19
N GLU A 124 -6.73 -12.21 7.83
CA GLU A 124 -7.39 -13.27 7.10
C GLU A 124 -8.38 -14.09 7.92
N ASN A 125 -8.47 -13.88 9.23
CA ASN A 125 -9.48 -14.52 10.07
C ASN A 125 -10.80 -13.75 9.99
N LEU A 126 -11.59 -14.06 8.97
CA LEU A 126 -12.83 -13.37 8.66
C LEU A 126 -13.89 -13.49 9.77
N ASP A 127 -13.79 -14.50 10.63
CA ASP A 127 -14.71 -14.68 11.77
C ASP A 127 -14.50 -13.64 12.87
N ASN A 128 -13.34 -12.99 12.91
CA ASN A 128 -13.03 -11.92 13.87
C ASN A 128 -13.57 -10.55 13.44
N ILE A 129 -14.07 -10.42 12.23
CA ILE A 129 -14.57 -9.14 11.69
C ILE A 129 -15.88 -8.78 12.36
N LYS A 130 -15.86 -7.72 13.18
CA LYS A 130 -17.04 -7.13 13.82
C LYS A 130 -17.38 -5.80 13.16
N LYS A 131 -18.64 -5.40 13.27
CA LYS A 131 -19.13 -4.14 12.72
C LYS A 131 -18.39 -2.92 13.27
N ASP A 132 -18.06 -2.96 14.56
CA ASP A 132 -17.47 -1.85 15.32
C ASP A 132 -16.04 -2.22 15.77
N MET A 133 -15.16 -2.51 14.79
CA MET A 133 -13.74 -2.73 15.09
C MET A 133 -13.08 -1.41 15.50
N PRO A 134 -12.34 -1.40 16.63
CA PRO A 134 -11.59 -0.22 17.02
C PRO A 134 -10.42 0.04 16.05
N VAL A 135 -9.99 1.28 15.96
CA VAL A 135 -8.70 1.60 15.32
C VAL A 135 -7.56 1.05 16.16
N SER A 136 -6.54 0.56 15.49
CA SER A 136 -5.30 0.08 16.11
C SER A 136 -4.32 1.25 16.25
N SER A 137 -3.42 1.15 17.19
CA SER A 137 -2.33 2.12 17.32
C SER A 137 -1.48 2.16 16.03
N GLU A 138 -0.80 3.29 15.80
CA GLU A 138 0.16 3.43 14.70
C GLU A 138 1.25 2.35 14.78
N ALA A 139 1.75 2.05 15.98
CA ALA A 139 2.77 1.02 16.21
C ALA A 139 2.28 -0.37 15.81
N ASP A 140 1.05 -0.75 16.19
CA ASP A 140 0.47 -2.04 15.81
C ASP A 140 0.26 -2.13 14.30
N GLY A 141 -0.18 -1.03 13.68
CA GLY A 141 -0.31 -0.93 12.22
C GLY A 141 1.02 -1.19 11.51
N TRP A 142 2.09 -0.53 11.94
CA TRP A 142 3.42 -0.74 11.35
C TRP A 142 3.99 -2.13 11.65
N ASN A 143 3.69 -2.73 12.80
CA ASN A 143 4.05 -4.12 13.08
C ASN A 143 3.33 -5.09 12.15
N PHE A 144 2.06 -4.85 11.85
CA PHE A 144 1.30 -5.66 10.91
C PHE A 144 1.91 -5.60 9.50
N VAL A 145 2.23 -4.40 9.02
CA VAL A 145 2.92 -4.18 7.74
C VAL A 145 4.28 -4.89 7.71
N TYR A 146 5.06 -4.74 8.77
CA TYR A 146 6.37 -5.39 8.90
C TYR A 146 6.26 -6.91 8.72
N ASN A 147 5.34 -7.53 9.43
CA ASN A 147 5.15 -8.98 9.38
C ASN A 147 4.72 -9.47 7.99
N ASP A 148 3.81 -8.77 7.34
CA ASP A 148 3.35 -9.12 6.00
C ASP A 148 4.45 -8.98 4.95
N LEU A 149 5.16 -7.85 4.93
CA LEU A 149 6.21 -7.61 3.94
C LEU A 149 7.45 -8.46 4.19
N LYS A 150 7.78 -8.75 5.45
CA LYS A 150 8.84 -9.69 5.81
C LYS A 150 8.51 -11.09 5.33
N TYR A 151 7.32 -11.59 5.62
CA TYR A 151 6.86 -12.89 5.13
C TYR A 151 6.96 -12.96 3.60
N ALA A 152 6.52 -11.92 2.92
CA ALA A 152 6.62 -11.83 1.47
C ALA A 152 8.09 -11.90 1.01
N GLY A 153 9.00 -11.19 1.66
CA GLY A 153 10.43 -11.23 1.35
C GLY A 153 11.07 -12.62 1.55
N GLU A 154 10.60 -13.36 2.56
CA GLU A 154 11.13 -14.69 2.89
C GLU A 154 10.60 -15.82 1.98
N HIS A 155 9.41 -15.65 1.38
CA HIS A 155 8.73 -16.73 0.64
C HIS A 155 8.54 -16.43 -0.86
N LEU A 156 8.85 -15.23 -1.33
CA LEU A 156 8.87 -14.91 -2.75
C LEU A 156 10.19 -15.37 -3.41
N PRO A 157 10.18 -15.69 -4.72
CA PRO A 157 11.39 -16.02 -5.45
C PRO A 157 12.42 -14.90 -5.41
N VAL A 158 13.70 -15.28 -5.28
CA VAL A 158 14.84 -14.35 -5.36
C VAL A 158 15.08 -13.92 -6.79
N ASP A 159 15.03 -14.88 -7.70
CA ASP A 159 15.33 -14.65 -9.10
C ASP A 159 14.18 -13.97 -9.84
N LYS A 160 14.54 -13.35 -10.98
CA LYS A 160 13.59 -12.70 -11.86
C LYS A 160 12.49 -13.66 -12.31
N THR A 161 11.25 -13.31 -11.99
CA THR A 161 10.09 -14.13 -12.31
C THR A 161 9.57 -13.82 -13.73
N PRO A 162 9.00 -14.83 -14.43
CA PRO A 162 8.29 -14.59 -15.68
C PRO A 162 7.14 -13.60 -15.48
N ASN A 163 6.85 -12.80 -16.49
CA ASN A 163 5.70 -11.90 -16.52
C ASN A 163 5.67 -10.79 -15.43
N GLY A 164 6.83 -10.40 -14.90
CA GLY A 164 6.89 -9.27 -13.96
C GLY A 164 6.23 -9.52 -12.62
N ARG A 165 6.11 -10.77 -12.17
CA ARG A 165 5.60 -11.08 -10.82
C ARG A 165 6.57 -10.64 -9.72
N LEU A 166 6.05 -10.50 -8.51
CA LEU A 166 6.81 -10.08 -7.34
C LEU A 166 7.98 -11.02 -7.03
N THR A 167 9.08 -10.40 -6.59
CA THR A 167 10.28 -11.08 -6.12
C THR A 167 10.53 -10.75 -4.65
N SER A 168 11.37 -11.54 -3.99
CA SER A 168 11.89 -11.28 -2.65
C SER A 168 12.47 -9.87 -2.54
N GLY A 169 13.30 -9.47 -3.50
CA GLY A 169 13.88 -8.13 -3.54
C GLY A 169 12.83 -7.01 -3.59
N ALA A 170 11.75 -7.18 -4.35
CA ALA A 170 10.66 -6.21 -4.40
C ALA A 170 9.95 -6.08 -3.03
N ALA A 171 9.76 -7.20 -2.32
CA ALA A 171 9.14 -7.19 -1.01
C ALA A 171 10.05 -6.53 0.05
N TYR A 172 11.34 -6.83 0.06
CA TYR A 172 12.28 -6.17 0.98
C TYR A 172 12.49 -4.69 0.67
N ALA A 173 12.49 -4.29 -0.61
CA ALA A 173 12.52 -2.87 -0.97
C ALA A 173 11.28 -2.12 -0.45
N MET A 174 10.10 -2.74 -0.57
CA MET A 174 8.89 -2.17 -0.01
C MET A 174 8.90 -2.15 1.53
N LEU A 175 9.42 -3.20 2.17
CA LEU A 175 9.60 -3.26 3.63
C LEU A 175 10.53 -2.14 4.11
N SER A 176 11.69 -1.96 3.46
CA SER A 176 12.61 -0.88 3.80
C SER A 176 11.92 0.47 3.73
N ARG A 177 11.18 0.74 2.65
CA ARG A 177 10.42 1.98 2.49
C ARG A 177 9.36 2.16 3.59
N ALA A 178 8.59 1.12 3.91
CA ALA A 178 7.58 1.16 4.96
C ALA A 178 8.19 1.47 6.32
N MET A 179 9.32 0.85 6.64
CA MET A 179 10.01 1.05 7.92
C MET A 179 10.65 2.44 8.04
N LEU A 180 11.00 3.10 6.93
CA LEU A 180 11.40 4.52 6.96
C LEU A 180 10.23 5.42 7.42
N TYR A 181 9.02 5.18 6.94
CA TYR A 181 7.83 5.92 7.40
C TYR A 181 7.45 5.62 8.84
N ALA A 182 7.75 4.40 9.31
CA ALA A 182 7.54 3.97 10.68
C ALA A 182 8.63 4.48 11.65
N GLU A 183 9.66 5.20 11.16
CA GLU A 183 10.86 5.63 11.91
C GLU A 183 11.64 4.45 12.52
N ARG A 184 11.49 3.25 11.97
CA ARG A 184 12.20 2.03 12.37
C ARG A 184 13.47 1.84 11.54
N TRP A 185 14.44 2.66 11.81
CA TRP A 185 15.66 2.81 10.99
C TRP A 185 16.47 1.52 10.83
N ASP A 186 16.61 0.73 11.91
CA ASP A 186 17.33 -0.54 11.85
C ASP A 186 16.61 -1.58 10.99
N ASP A 187 15.29 -1.69 11.11
CA ASP A 187 14.51 -2.58 10.28
C ASP A 187 14.56 -2.16 8.80
N ALA A 188 14.52 -0.85 8.54
CA ALA A 188 14.65 -0.31 7.19
C ALA A 188 16.02 -0.66 6.58
N ARG A 189 17.12 -0.51 7.36
CA ARG A 189 18.48 -0.85 6.94
C ARG A 189 18.60 -2.36 6.66
N ILE A 190 18.14 -3.20 7.60
CA ILE A 190 18.21 -4.67 7.46
C ILE A 190 17.43 -5.12 6.20
N ALA A 191 16.26 -4.54 5.96
CA ALA A 191 15.47 -4.84 4.76
C ALA A 191 16.20 -4.38 3.47
N ALA A 192 16.82 -3.21 3.47
CA ALA A 192 17.59 -2.72 2.34
C ALA A 192 18.80 -3.62 2.00
N GLU A 193 19.51 -4.13 3.02
CA GLU A 193 20.62 -5.08 2.84
C GLU A 193 20.20 -6.40 2.20
N LYS A 194 18.91 -6.78 2.33
CA LYS A 194 18.36 -7.99 1.68
C LYS A 194 18.05 -7.79 0.19
N VAL A 195 18.05 -6.57 -0.30
CA VAL A 195 17.82 -6.23 -1.71
C VAL A 195 19.12 -6.27 -2.51
N MET A 196 20.27 -6.02 -1.86
CA MET A 196 21.61 -6.01 -2.47
C MET A 196 22.16 -7.43 -2.64
#